data_631fd9de5fde34ef26af26a01a82e0ae
#
_entry.id   631fd9de5fde34ef26af26a01a82e0ae
#
_cell.length_a   1.000
_cell.length_b   1.000
_cell.length_c   1.000
_cell.angle_alpha   90.00
_cell.angle_beta   90.00
_cell.angle_gamma   90.00
#
_symmetry.space_group_name_H-M   'P 1'
#
loop_
_entity.id
_entity.type
_entity.pdbx_description
1 polymer ?
#
loop_
_entity_poly.entity_id
_entity_poly.type
_entity_poly.pdbx_seq_one_letter_code
_entity_poly.pdbx_strand_id
1 'polypeptide(L)'
;MRPNPDCDCRYADVGCDKMEWVMDKISGKWKMRILFMVGAHGTLRYGELRRLLGDITHKMLSAQLKELAADGLIARHDYAEVPPRVDYSLTEHGEALMPVFDAIQNYIRRYGCTCPDPCDDCRGCGDDTEL
;
A
#
# COMPACT_ATOMS: atom_id res chain seq x y z
N MET A 1 -11.91 17.41 10.80
CA MET A 1 -13.19 16.82 10.40
C MET A 1 -13.98 16.46 11.62
N ARG A 2 -15.24 16.86 11.63
CA ARG A 2 -16.13 16.54 12.74
C ARG A 2 -16.77 15.19 12.49
N PRO A 3 -16.89 14.32 13.52
CA PRO A 3 -17.68 13.12 13.37
C PRO A 3 -19.12 13.50 13.03
N ASN A 4 -19.71 12.75 12.11
CA ASN A 4 -21.10 12.97 11.73
C ASN A 4 -21.99 12.52 12.90
N PRO A 5 -22.73 13.45 13.54
CA PRO A 5 -23.55 13.09 14.70
C PRO A 5 -24.71 12.17 14.36
N ASP A 6 -25.06 12.10 13.07
CA ASP A 6 -26.16 11.26 12.61
C ASP A 6 -25.72 9.88 12.14
N CYS A 7 -24.43 9.58 12.27
CA CYS A 7 -23.89 8.29 11.85
C CYS A 7 -24.07 7.25 12.95
N ASP A 8 -25.03 6.37 12.78
CA ASP A 8 -25.24 5.23 13.68
C ASP A 8 -24.58 4.00 13.08
N CYS A 9 -23.26 4.03 12.97
CA CYS A 9 -22.51 2.92 12.42
C CYS A 9 -21.40 2.49 13.38
N ARG A 10 -20.80 1.32 13.09
CA ARG A 10 -19.71 0.76 13.89
C ARG A 10 -18.54 1.72 14.10
N TYR A 11 -18.35 2.62 13.14
CA TYR A 11 -17.20 3.53 13.11
C TYR A 11 -17.58 4.98 13.44
N ALA A 12 -18.73 5.18 14.10
CA ALA A 12 -19.22 6.51 14.44
C ALA A 12 -18.24 7.31 15.31
N ASP A 13 -17.49 6.63 16.14
CA ASP A 13 -16.49 7.24 17.02
C ASP A 13 -15.36 7.91 16.24
N VAL A 14 -15.00 7.33 15.10
CA VAL A 14 -13.95 7.87 14.22
C VAL A 14 -14.51 8.87 13.21
N GLY A 15 -15.75 8.66 12.78
CA GLY A 15 -16.39 9.45 11.74
C GLY A 15 -16.28 8.78 10.38
N CYS A 16 -17.41 8.60 9.73
CA CYS A 16 -17.46 7.91 8.43
C CYS A 16 -16.72 8.67 7.33
N ASP A 17 -16.69 9.98 7.38
CA ASP A 17 -16.00 10.85 6.44
C ASP A 17 -14.48 10.74 6.53
N LYS A 18 -13.94 10.34 7.67
CA LYS A 18 -12.50 10.10 7.81
C LYS A 18 -12.05 8.87 7.03
N MET A 19 -12.94 7.94 6.79
CA MET A 19 -12.65 6.79 5.95
C MET A 19 -12.31 7.24 4.52
N GLU A 20 -13.07 8.19 3.97
CA GLU A 20 -12.77 8.78 2.66
C GLU A 20 -11.40 9.46 2.65
N TRP A 21 -11.07 10.17 3.70
CA TRP A 21 -9.78 10.85 3.80
C TRP A 21 -8.62 9.86 3.70
N VAL A 22 -8.70 8.73 4.38
CA VAL A 22 -7.68 7.69 4.29
C VAL A 22 -7.68 7.04 2.91
N MET A 23 -8.86 6.73 2.39
CA MET A 23 -8.98 6.09 1.08
C MET A 23 -8.40 6.96 -0.03
N ASP A 24 -8.58 8.28 0.05
CA ASP A 24 -7.99 9.20 -0.92
C ASP A 24 -6.46 9.16 -0.91
N LYS A 25 -5.86 8.91 0.24
CA LYS A 25 -4.40 8.83 0.36
C LYS A 25 -3.81 7.55 -0.21
N ILE A 26 -4.56 6.47 -0.20
CA ILE A 26 -4.07 5.15 -0.62
C ILE A 26 -4.78 4.60 -1.84
N SER A 27 -5.82 5.27 -2.33
CA SER A 27 -6.57 4.81 -3.48
C SER A 27 -5.78 4.98 -4.78
N GLY A 28 -6.20 4.23 -5.79
CA GLY A 28 -5.52 4.19 -7.06
C GLY A 28 -4.78 2.88 -7.25
N LYS A 29 -4.45 2.61 -8.49
CA LYS A 29 -3.84 1.34 -8.88
C LYS A 29 -2.47 1.12 -8.25
N TRP A 30 -1.71 2.19 -8.03
CA TRP A 30 -0.29 2.06 -7.70
C TRP A 30 0.07 2.39 -6.26
N LYS A 31 -0.66 3.30 -5.59
CA LYS A 31 -0.27 3.79 -4.27
C LYS A 31 -0.19 2.68 -3.21
N MET A 32 -1.23 1.86 -3.10
CA MET A 32 -1.22 0.73 -2.17
C MET A 32 -0.09 -0.25 -2.48
N ARG A 33 0.11 -0.53 -3.75
CA ARG A 33 1.15 -1.46 -4.17
C ARG A 33 2.54 -0.94 -3.82
N ILE A 34 2.78 0.36 -4.03
CA ILE A 34 4.06 0.99 -3.68
C ILE A 34 4.29 0.91 -2.18
N LEU A 35 3.29 1.33 -1.39
CA LEU A 35 3.40 1.30 0.08
C LEU A 35 3.66 -0.12 0.59
N PHE A 36 2.94 -1.08 0.06
CA PHE A 36 3.11 -2.48 0.45
C PHE A 36 4.51 -2.99 0.11
N MET A 37 4.99 -2.70 -1.10
CA MET A 37 6.33 -3.15 -1.51
C MET A 37 7.43 -2.53 -0.66
N VAL A 38 7.35 -1.23 -0.42
CA VAL A 38 8.34 -0.54 0.41
C VAL A 38 8.29 -1.07 1.84
N GLY A 39 7.09 -1.27 2.38
CA GLY A 39 6.93 -1.81 3.73
C GLY A 39 7.46 -3.24 3.88
N ALA A 40 7.22 -4.08 2.88
CA ALA A 40 7.66 -5.46 2.91
C ALA A 40 9.19 -5.61 2.81
N HIS A 41 9.83 -4.72 2.05
CA HIS A 41 11.27 -4.78 1.80
C HIS A 41 12.08 -3.83 2.68
N GLY A 42 11.44 -2.92 3.38
CA GLY A 42 12.09 -1.93 4.24
C GLY A 42 12.54 -0.70 3.49
N THR A 43 13.60 -0.78 2.71
CA THR A 43 14.11 0.31 1.90
C THR A 43 14.33 -0.19 0.48
N LEU A 44 13.81 0.56 -0.50
CA LEU A 44 13.95 0.21 -1.91
C LEU A 44 14.50 1.39 -2.69
N ARG A 45 15.39 1.08 -3.62
CA ARG A 45 15.84 2.06 -4.60
C ARG A 45 14.78 2.21 -5.68
N TYR A 46 14.80 3.36 -6.35
CA TYR A 46 13.85 3.66 -7.42
C TYR A 46 13.79 2.55 -8.48
N GLY A 47 14.96 2.11 -8.96
CA GLY A 47 15.03 1.07 -9.98
C GLY A 47 14.50 -0.29 -9.51
N GLU A 48 14.76 -0.63 -8.25
CA GLU A 48 14.24 -1.87 -7.66
C GLU A 48 12.73 -1.83 -7.56
N LEU A 49 12.20 -0.71 -7.08
CA LEU A 49 10.75 -0.51 -6.96
C LEU A 49 10.05 -0.60 -8.31
N ARG A 50 10.62 0.05 -9.32
CA ARG A 50 10.08 -0.01 -10.67
C ARG A 50 10.05 -1.44 -11.22
N ARG A 51 11.10 -2.20 -10.99
CA ARG A 51 11.18 -3.59 -11.42
C ARG A 51 10.14 -4.46 -10.73
N LEU A 52 9.95 -4.27 -9.41
CA LEU A 52 8.97 -5.03 -8.63
C LEU A 52 7.54 -4.71 -9.04
N LEU A 53 7.26 -3.48 -9.44
CA LEU A 53 5.92 -3.08 -9.87
C LEU A 53 5.60 -3.49 -11.32
N GLY A 54 6.61 -3.76 -12.12
CA GLY A 54 6.45 -4.28 -13.47
C GLY A 54 6.08 -3.21 -14.50
N ASP A 55 4.81 -3.11 -14.83
CA ASP A 55 4.33 -2.33 -15.97
C ASP A 55 4.22 -0.82 -15.74
N ILE A 56 4.65 -0.33 -14.61
CA ILE A 56 4.53 1.10 -14.31
C ILE A 56 5.51 1.91 -15.16
N THR A 57 5.02 3.03 -15.72
CA THR A 57 5.88 3.94 -16.46
C THR A 57 6.72 4.78 -15.49
N HIS A 58 7.86 5.27 -15.97
CA HIS A 58 8.71 6.16 -15.20
C HIS A 58 7.95 7.41 -14.74
N LYS A 59 7.16 8.00 -15.63
CA LYS A 59 6.34 9.18 -15.32
C LYS A 59 5.33 8.89 -14.21
N MET A 60 4.64 7.77 -14.29
CA MET A 60 3.63 7.39 -13.31
C MET A 60 4.26 7.11 -11.95
N LEU A 61 5.34 6.35 -11.92
CA LEU A 61 6.02 6.03 -10.65
C LEU A 61 6.53 7.30 -9.97
N SER A 62 7.17 8.18 -10.72
CA SER A 62 7.66 9.45 -10.17
C SER A 62 6.52 10.30 -9.59
N ALA A 63 5.39 10.37 -10.29
CA ALA A 63 4.22 11.12 -9.84
C ALA A 63 3.65 10.51 -8.55
N GLN A 64 3.50 9.20 -8.49
CA GLN A 64 2.95 8.52 -7.33
C GLN A 64 3.86 8.65 -6.11
N LEU A 65 5.17 8.52 -6.30
CA LEU A 65 6.14 8.69 -5.22
C LEU A 65 6.13 10.10 -4.66
N LYS A 66 5.99 11.12 -5.51
CA LYS A 66 5.87 12.51 -5.06
C LYS A 66 4.62 12.74 -4.24
N GLU A 67 3.49 12.18 -4.66
CA GLU A 67 2.24 12.30 -3.93
C GLU A 67 2.31 11.61 -2.57
N LEU A 68 2.87 10.41 -2.53
CA LEU A 68 3.03 9.67 -1.27
C LEU A 68 3.97 10.37 -0.31
N ALA A 69 5.04 10.96 -0.82
CA ALA A 69 5.98 11.74 -0.01
C ALA A 69 5.31 13.02 0.52
N ALA A 70 4.53 13.69 -0.32
CA ALA A 70 3.78 14.89 0.08
C ALA A 70 2.76 14.59 1.17
N ASP A 71 2.15 13.40 1.12
CA ASP A 71 1.21 12.96 2.15
C ASP A 71 1.90 12.44 3.42
N GLY A 72 3.21 12.40 3.42
CA GLY A 72 3.99 11.98 4.57
C GLY A 72 4.02 10.48 4.81
N LEU A 73 3.72 9.67 3.80
CA LEU A 73 3.69 8.22 3.92
C LEU A 73 5.01 7.55 3.59
N ILE A 74 5.79 8.15 2.70
CA ILE A 74 7.14 7.67 2.37
C ILE A 74 8.16 8.79 2.54
N ALA A 75 9.40 8.40 2.77
CA ALA A 75 10.54 9.28 2.84
C ALA A 75 11.48 8.98 1.67
N ARG A 76 11.93 10.03 1.01
CA ARG A 76 12.91 9.94 -0.08
C ARG A 76 14.28 10.33 0.46
N HIS A 77 15.25 9.47 0.25
CA HIS A 77 16.64 9.72 0.64
C HIS A 77 17.51 9.84 -0.59
N ASP A 78 18.00 11.03 -0.85
CA ASP A 78 18.92 11.30 -1.94
C ASP A 78 20.32 11.38 -1.37
N TYR A 79 21.18 10.47 -1.79
CA TYR A 79 22.55 10.38 -1.24
C TYR A 79 23.52 11.32 -1.92
N ALA A 80 23.09 12.05 -2.94
CA ALA A 80 23.94 12.99 -3.70
C ALA A 80 25.25 12.36 -4.18
N GLU A 81 25.20 11.10 -4.56
CA GLU A 81 26.33 10.33 -5.05
C GLU A 81 26.42 10.37 -6.58
N VAL A 82 27.58 9.94 -7.10
CA VAL A 82 27.78 9.72 -8.52
C VAL A 82 28.22 8.27 -8.71
N PRO A 83 27.38 7.41 -9.32
CA PRO A 83 26.08 7.68 -9.91
C PRO A 83 25.00 8.00 -8.87
N PRO A 84 23.89 8.69 -9.26
CA PRO A 84 22.84 9.08 -8.32
C PRO A 84 22.21 7.87 -7.65
N ARG A 85 21.98 8.01 -6.36
CA ARG A 85 21.31 6.99 -5.56
C ARG A 85 20.16 7.62 -4.79
N VAL A 86 18.96 7.12 -5.00
CA VAL A 86 17.75 7.56 -4.30
C VAL A 86 17.04 6.34 -3.74
N ASP A 87 16.84 6.35 -2.44
CA ASP A 87 16.13 5.29 -1.72
C ASP A 87 14.79 5.81 -1.20
N TYR A 88 13.85 4.90 -1.07
CA TYR A 88 12.53 5.17 -0.50
C TYR A 88 12.25 4.21 0.65
N SER A 89 11.72 4.75 1.73
CA SER A 89 11.32 3.98 2.91
C SER A 89 10.02 4.52 3.46
N LEU A 90 9.31 3.72 4.26
CA LEU A 90 8.11 4.19 4.92
C LEU A 90 8.47 5.16 6.05
N THR A 91 7.63 6.19 6.22
CA THR A 91 7.66 7.01 7.43
C THR A 91 6.91 6.29 8.55
N GLU A 92 6.90 6.89 9.73
CA GLU A 92 6.09 6.39 10.84
C GLU A 92 4.61 6.30 10.45
N HIS A 93 4.10 7.28 9.72
CA HIS A 93 2.72 7.26 9.22
C HIS A 93 2.49 6.14 8.21
N GLY A 94 3.45 5.91 7.33
CA GLY A 94 3.38 4.82 6.36
C GLY A 94 3.38 3.45 7.04
N GLU A 95 4.23 3.28 8.05
CA GLU A 95 4.28 2.03 8.82
C GLU A 95 2.99 1.78 9.58
N ALA A 96 2.32 2.82 10.05
CA ALA A 96 1.05 2.70 10.73
C ALA A 96 -0.07 2.14 9.83
N LEU A 97 0.10 2.23 8.52
CA LEU A 97 -0.84 1.64 7.55
C LEU A 97 -0.59 0.15 7.28
N MET A 98 0.55 -0.38 7.69
CA MET A 98 0.88 -1.79 7.42
C MET A 98 -0.16 -2.78 7.98
N PRO A 99 -0.72 -2.59 9.19
CA PRO A 99 -1.79 -3.47 9.67
C PRO A 99 -3.01 -3.51 8.76
N VAL A 100 -3.31 -2.40 8.05
CA VAL A 100 -4.41 -2.37 7.07
C VAL A 100 -4.10 -3.33 5.92
N PHE A 101 -2.88 -3.32 5.42
CA PHE A 101 -2.45 -4.22 4.34
C PHE A 101 -2.44 -5.68 4.79
N ASP A 102 -2.04 -5.93 6.03
CA ASP A 102 -2.08 -7.28 6.61
C ASP A 102 -3.52 -7.80 6.66
N ALA A 103 -4.45 -6.95 7.05
CA ALA A 103 -5.87 -7.30 7.09
C ALA A 103 -6.41 -7.60 5.69
N ILE A 104 -6.02 -6.81 4.70
CA ILE A 104 -6.39 -7.04 3.30
C ILE A 104 -5.82 -8.38 2.82
N GLN A 105 -4.57 -8.67 3.15
CA GLN A 105 -3.96 -9.94 2.77
C GLN A 105 -4.66 -11.14 3.39
N ASN A 106 -5.03 -11.03 4.65
CA ASN A 106 -5.80 -12.07 5.32
C ASN A 106 -7.15 -12.30 4.65
N TYR A 107 -7.80 -11.21 4.24
CA TYR A 107 -9.04 -11.30 3.47
C TYR A 107 -8.83 -12.02 2.14
N ILE A 108 -7.74 -11.69 1.45
CA ILE A 108 -7.41 -12.31 0.14
C ILE A 108 -7.15 -13.80 0.33
N ARG A 109 -6.40 -14.19 1.34
CA ARG A 109 -6.13 -15.60 1.62
C ARG A 109 -7.41 -16.39 1.85
N ARG A 110 -8.40 -15.76 2.46
CA ARG A 110 -9.66 -16.40 2.80
C ARG A 110 -10.65 -16.45 1.63
N TYR A 111 -10.73 -15.38 0.85
CA TYR A 111 -11.77 -15.20 -0.15
C TYR A 111 -11.25 -14.83 -1.54
N GLY A 112 -9.99 -14.57 -1.67
CA GLY A 112 -9.43 -13.96 -2.89
C GLY A 112 -9.29 -14.88 -4.07
N CYS A 113 -9.41 -16.18 -3.85
CA CYS A 113 -9.34 -17.14 -4.94
C CYS A 113 -10.67 -17.88 -5.06
N THR A 114 -11.33 -17.65 -6.16
CA THR A 114 -12.56 -18.37 -6.52
C THR A 114 -12.29 -19.36 -7.66
N CYS A 115 -11.05 -19.75 -7.86
CA CYS A 115 -10.67 -20.66 -8.92
C CYS A 115 -11.27 -22.05 -8.65
N PRO A 116 -12.06 -22.60 -9.58
CA PRO A 116 -12.61 -23.93 -9.42
C PRO A 116 -11.55 -25.03 -9.53
N ASP A 117 -10.41 -24.71 -10.11
CA ASP A 117 -9.29 -25.63 -10.26
C ASP A 117 -8.02 -25.01 -9.66
N PRO A 118 -7.13 -25.83 -9.11
CA PRO A 118 -5.86 -25.33 -8.61
C PRO A 118 -5.07 -24.69 -9.75
N CYS A 119 -4.85 -23.42 -9.64
CA CYS A 119 -4.05 -22.69 -10.61
C CYS A 119 -2.63 -22.54 -10.08
N ASP A 120 -1.67 -22.84 -10.92
CA ASP A 120 -0.25 -22.78 -10.55
C ASP A 120 0.21 -21.38 -10.17
N ASP A 121 -0.53 -20.37 -10.58
CA ASP A 121 -0.21 -18.97 -10.31
C ASP A 121 -0.86 -18.41 -9.04
N CYS A 122 -1.78 -19.14 -8.44
CA CYS A 122 -2.43 -18.70 -7.23
C CYS A 122 -1.67 -19.19 -5.99
N ARG A 123 -0.74 -18.40 -5.57
CA ARG A 123 0.03 -18.68 -4.35
C ARG A 123 -0.79 -18.60 -3.07
N GLY A 124 -2.05 -18.78 -3.12
CA GLY A 124 -2.91 -18.71 -1.97
C GLY A 124 -4.05 -19.69 -1.99
N CYS A 125 -4.17 -20.43 -3.09
CA CYS A 125 -5.25 -21.40 -3.24
C CYS A 125 -5.02 -22.71 -2.49
N GLY A 126 -3.85 -22.88 -1.92
CA GLY A 126 -3.48 -24.17 -1.32
C GLY A 126 -3.63 -24.27 0.18
N ASP A 127 -3.82 -23.16 0.86
CA ASP A 127 -3.90 -23.17 2.32
C ASP A 127 -5.29 -22.81 2.80
N ASP A 128 -6.21 -23.69 2.55
CA ASP A 128 -7.55 -23.60 3.06
C ASP A 128 -7.62 -23.85 4.54
N THR A 129 -6.51 -24.04 5.13
CA THR A 129 -6.58 -24.49 6.47
C THR A 129 -6.38 -23.38 7.43
N GLU A 130 -7.37 -23.23 8.17
CA GLU A 130 -7.25 -22.75 9.51
C GLU A 130 -7.06 -21.28 9.66
N LEU A 131 -8.14 -20.77 9.84
CA LEU A 131 -8.18 -19.58 10.65
C LEU A 131 -8.62 -19.93 12.04
#